data_974874620b92063e07f62ea48b7f2d68
#
_entry.id   974874620b92063e07f62ea48b7f2d68
#
_cell.length_a   1.000
_cell.length_b   1.000
_cell.length_c   1.000
_cell.angle_alpha   90.00
_cell.angle_beta   90.00
_cell.angle_gamma   90.00
#
_symmetry.space_group_name_H-M   'P 1'
#
loop_
_entity.id
_entity.type
_entity.pdbx_description
1 polymer ?
#
loop_
_entity_poly.entity_id
_entity_poly.type
_entity_poly.pdbx_seq_one_letter_code
_entity_poly.pdbx_strand_id
1 'polypeptide(L)'
;MIIIPEIQIQDGKVITRAAIEGDDITHDITPRQAVKDFVADGAQMLQIVDIDAARSKSTNNETLIKELLNETDIPIQVAGGIRTLSQINDWFEAGAARVVLGTVAITDSPLVIEAASRHPGGIIVHLATRDGYVMIDGWKTQTAFMPQDLIRDLQMTGIAGVIHKGTERLDSEFDEVLALTEKMSHDVSIPVYASGTVRTLDDIARQRYLPNINGVIISHALMSGDIALKDALQVAAEKETNLEPESITHNVNMGIHHGVRAYLAAYNSSQAARVWNLALRDMVTEDNPYMEMLIPQVDLDLDTAAMSQRELQACYEDELDKADIVIVILEGVEAEAWTGFECGYARARGKYIYGIISDEAAKGLSQQRFEAMCDELIHFSPGDDITKTHAEISHALATRVMVQNQ
;
A
#
# COMPACT_ATOMS: atom_id res chain seq x y z
N MET A 1 5.67 4.27 -7.53
CA MET A 1 5.08 5.03 -6.40
C MET A 1 5.88 6.32 -6.21
N ILE A 2 5.25 7.49 -5.98
CA ILE A 2 5.96 8.75 -5.74
C ILE A 2 6.26 8.96 -4.25
N ILE A 3 7.44 9.46 -3.92
CA ILE A 3 7.78 9.96 -2.57
C ILE A 3 7.64 11.47 -2.55
N ILE A 4 6.86 11.98 -1.60
CA ILE A 4 6.62 13.42 -1.44
C ILE A 4 7.14 13.84 -0.05
N PRO A 5 8.32 14.43 0.04
CA PRO A 5 8.80 15.01 1.29
C PRO A 5 7.88 16.14 1.74
N GLU A 6 7.55 16.15 3.04
CA GLU A 6 6.70 17.17 3.65
C GLU A 6 7.51 18.08 4.58
N ILE A 7 7.42 19.39 4.34
CA ILE A 7 8.00 20.44 5.18
C ILE A 7 6.87 21.15 5.92
N GLN A 8 6.81 21.01 7.24
CA GLN A 8 5.84 21.69 8.09
C GLN A 8 6.48 22.97 8.65
N ILE A 9 5.79 24.11 8.48
CA ILE A 9 6.30 25.43 8.87
C ILE A 9 5.43 26.01 9.98
N GLN A 10 6.07 26.37 11.10
CA GLN A 10 5.47 27.11 12.22
C GLN A 10 6.40 28.26 12.64
N ASP A 11 5.89 29.47 12.77
CA ASP A 11 6.66 30.68 13.09
C ASP A 11 7.95 30.81 12.26
N GLY A 12 7.89 30.50 10.96
CA GLY A 12 9.00 30.55 10.02
C GLY A 12 10.05 29.44 10.20
N LYS A 13 9.82 28.46 11.05
CA LYS A 13 10.73 27.34 11.34
C LYS A 13 10.17 26.02 10.84
N VAL A 14 11.08 25.10 10.52
CA VAL A 14 10.69 23.72 10.20
C VAL A 14 10.38 22.97 11.50
N ILE A 15 9.21 22.35 11.51
CA ILE A 15 8.81 21.49 12.61
C ILE A 15 8.36 20.10 12.11
N THR A 16 8.26 19.14 12.99
CA THR A 16 7.45 17.94 12.81
C THR A 16 6.48 17.82 13.98
N ARG A 17 5.21 17.55 13.64
CA ARG A 17 4.18 17.37 14.67
C ARG A 17 4.39 16.06 15.40
N ALA A 18 4.37 16.10 16.71
CA ALA A 18 4.31 14.88 17.50
C ALA A 18 2.99 14.14 17.17
N ALA A 19 3.10 12.85 16.91
CA ALA A 19 1.92 12.00 16.68
C ALA A 19 1.14 11.77 17.97
N ILE A 20 1.82 11.84 19.13
CA ILE A 20 1.28 11.65 20.50
C ILE A 20 1.31 13.00 21.22
N GLU A 21 0.55 13.15 22.31
CA GLU A 21 0.60 14.32 23.19
C GLU A 21 2.06 14.64 23.56
N GLY A 22 2.58 15.67 22.97
CA GLY A 22 3.92 16.16 23.13
C GLY A 22 4.11 17.47 22.37
N ASP A 23 5.18 18.16 22.65
CA ASP A 23 5.55 19.37 21.92
C ASP A 23 6.01 19.00 20.49
N ASP A 24 5.66 19.84 19.53
CA ASP A 24 6.17 19.72 18.16
C ASP A 24 7.71 19.81 18.20
N ILE A 25 8.36 18.99 17.39
CA ILE A 25 9.83 18.99 17.29
C ILE A 25 10.25 20.08 16.32
N THR A 26 11.04 21.04 16.80
CA THR A 26 11.66 22.06 15.92
C THR A 26 13.00 21.55 15.43
N HIS A 27 13.23 21.63 14.13
CA HIS A 27 14.48 21.23 13.49
C HIS A 27 15.42 22.41 13.30
N ASP A 28 16.72 22.19 13.46
CA ASP A 28 17.77 23.21 13.26
C ASP A 28 18.12 23.32 11.77
N ILE A 29 17.08 23.54 10.94
CA ILE A 29 17.18 23.76 9.51
C ILE A 29 16.14 24.81 9.09
N THR A 30 16.50 25.71 8.19
CA THR A 30 15.52 26.66 7.66
C THR A 30 14.64 26.01 6.59
N PRO A 31 13.39 26.48 6.40
CA PRO A 31 12.52 25.96 5.33
C PRO A 31 13.18 26.02 3.95
N ARG A 32 13.91 27.08 3.67
CA ARG A 32 14.66 27.26 2.41
C ARG A 32 15.78 26.25 2.22
N GLN A 33 16.49 25.92 3.30
CA GLN A 33 17.52 24.89 3.24
C GLN A 33 16.91 23.51 3.05
N ALA A 34 15.82 23.20 3.75
CA ALA A 34 15.11 21.92 3.60
C ALA A 34 14.61 21.70 2.16
N VAL A 35 14.04 22.74 1.51
CA VAL A 35 13.67 22.69 0.09
C VAL A 35 14.88 22.36 -0.78
N LYS A 36 15.99 23.09 -0.59
CA LYS A 36 17.21 22.88 -1.39
C LYS A 36 17.80 21.48 -1.22
N ASP A 37 17.83 20.98 0.02
CA ASP A 37 18.36 19.66 0.31
C ASP A 37 17.51 18.56 -0.34
N PHE A 38 16.17 18.64 -0.21
CA PHE A 38 15.30 17.66 -0.85
C PHE A 38 15.35 17.71 -2.38
N VAL A 39 15.48 18.89 -2.98
CA VAL A 39 15.68 19.04 -4.42
C VAL A 39 17.02 18.41 -4.84
N ALA A 40 18.09 18.68 -4.12
CA ALA A 40 19.41 18.11 -4.39
C ALA A 40 19.46 16.59 -4.21
N ASP A 41 18.61 16.05 -3.32
CA ASP A 41 18.48 14.62 -3.10
C ASP A 41 17.54 13.93 -4.10
N GLY A 42 16.94 14.70 -5.03
CA GLY A 42 16.16 14.17 -6.16
C GLY A 42 14.65 14.10 -5.93
N ALA A 43 14.10 14.89 -4.99
CA ALA A 43 12.65 15.01 -4.84
C ALA A 43 12.00 15.41 -6.17
N GLN A 44 10.90 14.74 -6.53
CA GLN A 44 10.11 15.02 -7.73
C GLN A 44 8.91 15.92 -7.47
N MET A 45 8.52 16.05 -6.21
CA MET A 45 7.46 16.91 -5.70
C MET A 45 7.71 17.14 -4.22
N LEU A 46 7.29 18.29 -3.69
CA LEU A 46 7.29 18.59 -2.26
C LEU A 46 5.89 18.94 -1.77
N GLN A 47 5.63 18.71 -0.48
CA GLN A 47 4.50 19.29 0.23
C GLN A 47 4.99 20.30 1.25
N ILE A 48 4.40 21.51 1.24
CA ILE A 48 4.62 22.52 2.29
C ILE A 48 3.32 22.71 3.05
N VAL A 49 3.39 22.62 4.38
CA VAL A 49 2.22 22.79 5.25
C VAL A 49 2.41 24.01 6.15
N ASP A 50 1.54 24.99 6.02
CA ASP A 50 1.45 26.11 6.95
C ASP A 50 0.70 25.72 8.21
N ILE A 51 1.43 25.42 9.28
CA ILE A 51 0.86 24.98 10.56
C ILE A 51 0.17 26.13 11.28
N ASP A 52 0.69 27.36 11.18
CA ASP A 52 0.04 28.53 11.81
C ASP A 52 -1.28 28.85 11.16
N ALA A 53 -1.38 28.82 9.84
CA ALA A 53 -2.62 29.00 9.11
C ALA A 53 -3.64 27.89 9.43
N ALA A 54 -3.18 26.65 9.57
CA ALA A 54 -4.02 25.51 9.93
C ALA A 54 -4.62 25.65 11.33
N ARG A 55 -3.81 26.09 12.33
CA ARG A 55 -4.19 26.15 13.75
C ARG A 55 -4.91 27.44 14.13
N SER A 56 -4.40 28.57 13.68
CA SER A 56 -4.80 29.91 14.18
C SER A 56 -5.30 30.88 13.10
N LYS A 57 -5.39 30.44 11.84
CA LYS A 57 -5.70 31.29 10.67
C LYS A 57 -4.69 32.44 10.48
N SER A 58 -3.47 32.28 10.98
CA SER A 58 -2.38 33.23 10.79
C SER A 58 -1.91 33.21 9.32
N THR A 59 -1.41 34.35 8.83
CA THR A 59 -0.80 34.46 7.50
C THR A 59 0.71 34.71 7.60
N ASN A 60 1.32 34.47 8.76
CA ASN A 60 2.72 34.80 9.03
C ASN A 60 3.71 34.11 8.09
N ASN A 61 3.40 32.88 7.65
CA ASN A 61 4.29 32.10 6.77
C ASN A 61 4.00 32.30 5.28
N GLU A 62 2.91 32.98 4.92
CA GLU A 62 2.44 33.08 3.53
C GLU A 62 3.50 33.65 2.59
N THR A 63 4.16 34.75 2.99
CA THR A 63 5.22 35.36 2.20
C THR A 63 6.41 34.41 1.99
N LEU A 64 6.84 33.77 3.06
CA LEU A 64 7.92 32.79 3.00
C LEU A 64 7.58 31.62 2.06
N ILE A 65 6.37 31.06 2.17
CA ILE A 65 5.97 29.94 1.32
C ILE A 65 5.88 30.37 -0.15
N LYS A 66 5.34 31.57 -0.45
CA LYS A 66 5.33 32.12 -1.81
C LYS A 66 6.75 32.32 -2.39
N GLU A 67 7.72 32.71 -1.57
CA GLU A 67 9.13 32.77 -1.99
C GLU A 67 9.66 31.36 -2.32
N LEU A 68 9.38 30.37 -1.46
CA LEU A 68 9.83 28.99 -1.67
C LEU A 68 9.27 28.38 -2.96
N LEU A 69 8.02 28.68 -3.32
CA LEU A 69 7.41 28.24 -4.59
C LEU A 69 8.20 28.70 -5.82
N ASN A 70 8.86 29.84 -5.74
CA ASN A 70 9.61 30.43 -6.85
C ASN A 70 11.12 30.09 -6.83
N GLU A 71 11.59 29.36 -5.80
CA GLU A 71 13.02 29.02 -5.65
C GLU A 71 13.39 27.65 -6.22
N THR A 72 12.43 26.90 -6.74
CA THR A 72 12.64 25.56 -7.29
C THR A 72 11.75 25.29 -8.49
N ASP A 73 12.25 24.47 -9.42
CA ASP A 73 11.52 24.04 -10.62
C ASP A 73 10.63 22.80 -10.35
N ILE A 74 10.83 22.10 -9.21
CA ILE A 74 9.97 20.95 -8.92
C ILE A 74 8.61 21.40 -8.40
N PRO A 75 7.52 20.67 -8.71
CA PRO A 75 6.19 21.02 -8.28
C PRO A 75 6.07 20.97 -6.75
N ILE A 76 5.46 22.00 -6.18
CA ILE A 76 5.15 22.07 -4.76
C ILE A 76 3.63 22.09 -4.58
N GLN A 77 3.11 21.23 -3.70
CA GLN A 77 1.73 21.32 -3.22
C GLN A 77 1.68 22.04 -1.86
N VAL A 78 0.73 22.95 -1.70
CA VAL A 78 0.57 23.77 -0.50
C VAL A 78 -0.63 23.32 0.31
N ALA A 79 -0.43 23.13 1.61
CA ALA A 79 -1.45 22.76 2.57
C ALA A 79 -1.46 23.70 3.78
N GLY A 80 -2.54 23.68 4.53
CA GLY A 80 -2.66 24.41 5.79
C GLY A 80 -3.53 25.66 5.70
N GLY A 81 -4.64 25.65 6.40
CA GLY A 81 -5.48 26.82 6.62
C GLY A 81 -6.27 27.38 5.43
N ILE A 82 -6.28 26.72 4.30
CA ILE A 82 -6.96 27.15 3.07
C ILE A 82 -8.46 26.86 3.18
N ARG A 83 -9.29 27.90 3.09
CA ARG A 83 -10.74 27.83 3.40
C ARG A 83 -11.64 28.56 2.39
N THR A 84 -11.09 29.32 1.48
CA THR A 84 -11.86 30.14 0.53
C THR A 84 -11.29 29.98 -0.87
N LEU A 85 -12.15 30.18 -1.87
CA LEU A 85 -11.77 30.15 -3.27
C LEU A 85 -10.71 31.21 -3.62
N SER A 86 -10.79 32.40 -2.97
CA SER A 86 -9.75 33.43 -3.14
C SER A 86 -8.37 32.91 -2.70
N GLN A 87 -8.28 32.31 -1.51
CA GLN A 87 -7.02 31.75 -1.04
C GLN A 87 -6.48 30.65 -1.97
N ILE A 88 -7.39 29.82 -2.53
CA ILE A 88 -7.00 28.80 -3.51
C ILE A 88 -6.40 29.46 -4.75
N ASN A 89 -7.05 30.46 -5.31
CA ASN A 89 -6.56 31.20 -6.47
C ASN A 89 -5.22 31.88 -6.17
N ASP A 90 -5.07 32.53 -5.01
CA ASP A 90 -3.85 33.22 -4.59
C ASP A 90 -2.64 32.28 -4.52
N TRP A 91 -2.84 31.02 -4.11
CA TRP A 91 -1.79 30.02 -4.10
C TRP A 91 -1.40 29.56 -5.51
N PHE A 92 -2.37 29.35 -6.41
CA PHE A 92 -2.03 29.02 -7.81
C PHE A 92 -1.35 30.18 -8.53
N GLU A 93 -1.79 31.42 -8.30
CA GLU A 93 -1.13 32.62 -8.83
C GLU A 93 0.29 32.78 -8.30
N ALA A 94 0.55 32.31 -7.07
CA ALA A 94 1.91 32.31 -6.48
C ALA A 94 2.81 31.17 -7.01
N GLY A 95 2.27 30.22 -7.81
CA GLY A 95 3.05 29.15 -8.43
C GLY A 95 2.88 27.77 -7.77
N ALA A 96 1.92 27.57 -6.86
CA ALA A 96 1.62 26.25 -6.32
C ALA A 96 1.15 25.31 -7.43
N ALA A 97 1.74 24.13 -7.51
CA ALA A 97 1.34 23.09 -8.46
C ALA A 97 0.00 22.43 -8.07
N ARG A 98 -0.25 22.32 -6.78
CA ARG A 98 -1.49 21.79 -6.19
C ARG A 98 -1.81 22.50 -4.88
N VAL A 99 -3.09 22.55 -4.57
CA VAL A 99 -3.62 23.05 -3.28
C VAL A 99 -4.30 21.88 -2.54
N VAL A 100 -3.92 21.71 -1.28
CA VAL A 100 -4.43 20.63 -0.43
C VAL A 100 -5.49 21.18 0.51
N LEU A 101 -6.71 20.71 0.37
CA LEU A 101 -7.87 21.14 1.17
C LEU A 101 -8.14 20.09 2.27
N GLY A 102 -8.20 20.55 3.52
CA GLY A 102 -8.57 19.71 4.67
C GLY A 102 -10.06 19.88 5.04
N THR A 103 -10.31 20.43 6.23
CA THR A 103 -11.67 20.60 6.82
C THR A 103 -12.69 21.16 5.84
N VAL A 104 -12.31 22.15 5.02
CA VAL A 104 -13.23 22.78 4.07
C VAL A 104 -13.76 21.82 3.02
N ALA A 105 -12.98 20.81 2.63
CA ALA A 105 -13.41 19.80 1.67
C ALA A 105 -14.58 18.94 2.21
N ILE A 106 -14.71 18.87 3.53
CA ILE A 106 -15.76 18.10 4.20
C ILE A 106 -16.99 18.97 4.49
N THR A 107 -16.76 20.26 4.76
CA THR A 107 -17.82 21.18 5.21
C THR A 107 -18.43 22.01 4.09
N ASP A 108 -17.76 22.13 2.93
CA ASP A 108 -18.18 22.98 1.80
C ASP A 108 -17.86 22.30 0.46
N SER A 109 -18.63 21.27 0.11
CA SER A 109 -18.49 20.55 -1.16
C SER A 109 -18.67 21.46 -2.40
N PRO A 110 -19.57 22.44 -2.45
CA PRO A 110 -19.64 23.39 -3.57
C PRO A 110 -18.34 24.13 -3.83
N LEU A 111 -17.60 24.54 -2.79
CA LEU A 111 -16.30 25.19 -2.94
C LEU A 111 -15.29 24.24 -3.59
N VAL A 112 -15.30 22.95 -3.21
CA VAL A 112 -14.39 21.94 -3.80
C VAL A 112 -14.67 21.76 -5.28
N ILE A 113 -15.94 21.63 -5.66
CA ILE A 113 -16.36 21.49 -7.07
C ILE A 113 -15.93 22.70 -7.88
N GLU A 114 -16.16 23.91 -7.37
CA GLU A 114 -15.78 25.14 -8.05
C GLU A 114 -14.26 25.26 -8.19
N ALA A 115 -13.51 24.95 -7.12
CA ALA A 115 -12.05 24.96 -7.14
C ALA A 115 -11.48 23.95 -8.14
N ALA A 116 -11.98 22.72 -8.15
CA ALA A 116 -11.54 21.68 -9.07
C ALA A 116 -11.87 22.03 -10.53
N SER A 117 -13.01 22.66 -10.78
CA SER A 117 -13.37 23.14 -12.12
C SER A 117 -12.47 24.27 -12.61
N ARG A 118 -12.05 25.19 -11.74
CA ARG A 118 -11.15 26.30 -12.08
C ARG A 118 -9.70 25.87 -12.24
N HIS A 119 -9.27 24.87 -11.47
CA HIS A 119 -7.91 24.36 -11.43
C HIS A 119 -7.88 22.85 -11.66
N PRO A 120 -8.15 22.37 -12.89
CA PRO A 120 -8.16 20.95 -13.21
C PRO A 120 -6.82 20.28 -12.88
N GLY A 121 -6.86 19.19 -12.12
CA GLY A 121 -5.66 18.49 -11.66
C GLY A 121 -4.91 19.17 -10.50
N GLY A 122 -5.42 20.30 -10.00
CA GLY A 122 -4.75 21.10 -8.96
C GLY A 122 -5.27 20.89 -7.54
N ILE A 123 -6.43 20.30 -7.34
CA ILE A 123 -7.03 20.18 -6.00
C ILE A 123 -6.83 18.79 -5.44
N ILE A 124 -6.21 18.72 -4.27
CA ILE A 124 -6.04 17.50 -3.47
C ILE A 124 -6.86 17.66 -2.19
N VAL A 125 -7.52 16.61 -1.75
CA VAL A 125 -8.22 16.58 -0.46
C VAL A 125 -7.42 15.78 0.56
N HIS A 126 -7.23 16.36 1.75
CA HIS A 126 -6.59 15.69 2.88
C HIS A 126 -7.64 15.20 3.86
N LEU A 127 -7.76 13.89 4.02
CA LEU A 127 -8.61 13.21 4.98
C LEU A 127 -7.76 12.70 6.14
N ALA A 128 -7.95 13.27 7.32
CA ALA A 128 -7.38 12.75 8.56
C ALA A 128 -8.42 11.84 9.22
N THR A 129 -8.00 10.69 9.76
CA THR A 129 -8.90 9.77 10.46
C THR A 129 -8.40 9.46 11.88
N ARG A 130 -9.35 9.09 12.73
CA ARG A 130 -9.12 8.51 14.06
C ARG A 130 -10.23 7.54 14.36
N ASP A 131 -9.89 6.35 14.88
CA ASP A 131 -10.87 5.30 15.20
C ASP A 131 -11.84 5.02 14.03
N GLY A 132 -11.33 5.06 12.78
CA GLY A 132 -12.11 4.83 11.56
C GLY A 132 -13.00 5.99 11.10
N TYR A 133 -13.02 7.14 11.79
CA TYR A 133 -13.84 8.30 11.44
C TYR A 133 -13.00 9.50 11.01
N VAL A 134 -13.59 10.31 10.12
CA VAL A 134 -12.93 11.52 9.61
C VAL A 134 -12.84 12.61 10.67
N MET A 135 -11.67 13.22 10.78
CA MET A 135 -11.34 14.31 11.70
C MET A 135 -11.30 15.65 10.95
N ILE A 136 -11.84 16.70 11.59
CA ILE A 136 -11.80 18.08 11.11
C ILE A 136 -11.18 19.03 12.16
N ASP A 137 -11.09 20.32 11.84
CA ASP A 137 -10.61 21.40 12.72
C ASP A 137 -9.21 21.13 13.30
N GLY A 138 -8.27 20.71 12.44
CA GLY A 138 -6.91 20.39 12.87
C GLY A 138 -6.84 19.14 13.77
N TRP A 139 -7.74 18.16 13.51
CA TRP A 139 -7.88 16.87 14.18
C TRP A 139 -8.48 16.94 15.59
N LYS A 140 -9.20 18.03 15.87
CA LYS A 140 -9.83 18.25 17.18
C LYS A 140 -11.25 17.70 17.27
N THR A 141 -11.96 17.68 16.13
CA THR A 141 -13.37 17.31 16.05
C THR A 141 -13.51 16.05 15.22
N GLN A 142 -14.06 14.99 15.80
CA GLN A 142 -14.45 13.78 15.09
C GLN A 142 -15.81 13.97 14.45
N THR A 143 -15.93 13.55 13.19
CA THR A 143 -17.22 13.56 12.47
C THR A 143 -17.89 12.18 12.57
N ALA A 144 -19.11 12.08 12.04
CA ALA A 144 -19.78 10.79 11.86
C ALA A 144 -19.49 10.15 10.49
N PHE A 145 -18.63 10.75 9.67
CA PHE A 145 -18.34 10.27 8.32
C PHE A 145 -17.27 9.19 8.37
N MET A 146 -17.53 8.09 7.67
CA MET A 146 -16.50 7.10 7.34
C MET A 146 -15.73 7.59 6.11
N PRO A 147 -14.40 7.44 6.08
CA PRO A 147 -13.59 7.96 4.97
C PRO A 147 -13.94 7.31 3.62
N GLN A 148 -14.37 6.05 3.60
CA GLN A 148 -14.76 5.34 2.38
C GLN A 148 -15.99 5.93 1.71
N ASP A 149 -16.98 6.36 2.48
CA ASP A 149 -18.19 6.97 1.94
C ASP A 149 -17.88 8.36 1.40
N LEU A 150 -17.10 9.13 2.16
CA LEU A 150 -16.73 10.49 1.78
C LEU A 150 -15.84 10.53 0.51
N ILE A 151 -14.91 9.59 0.35
CA ILE A 151 -14.01 9.56 -0.82
C ILE A 151 -14.76 9.25 -2.11
N ARG A 152 -15.82 8.43 -2.04
CA ARG A 152 -16.69 8.14 -3.20
C ARG A 152 -17.42 9.39 -3.69
N ASP A 153 -17.88 10.23 -2.77
CA ASP A 153 -18.52 11.50 -3.11
C ASP A 153 -17.49 12.51 -3.66
N LEU A 154 -16.33 12.59 -3.02
CA LEU A 154 -15.26 13.51 -3.38
C LEU A 154 -14.68 13.24 -4.78
N GLN A 155 -14.54 11.98 -5.21
CA GLN A 155 -14.03 11.69 -6.55
C GLN A 155 -14.92 12.28 -7.66
N MET A 156 -16.22 12.45 -7.39
CA MET A 156 -17.16 13.03 -8.36
C MET A 156 -17.04 14.55 -8.48
N THR A 157 -16.27 15.19 -7.59
CA THR A 157 -16.08 16.66 -7.61
C THR A 157 -14.99 17.13 -8.57
N GLY A 158 -14.23 16.21 -9.19
CA GLY A 158 -13.12 16.53 -10.11
C GLY A 158 -11.79 16.83 -9.43
N ILE A 159 -11.62 16.44 -8.17
CA ILE A 159 -10.34 16.55 -7.46
C ILE A 159 -9.27 15.65 -8.09
N ALA A 160 -8.01 16.03 -7.93
CA ALA A 160 -6.86 15.35 -8.51
C ALA A 160 -6.37 14.16 -7.66
N GLY A 161 -6.87 14.00 -6.44
CA GLY A 161 -6.51 12.91 -5.57
C GLY A 161 -6.81 13.19 -4.10
N VAL A 162 -6.57 12.19 -3.27
CA VAL A 162 -6.79 12.24 -1.82
C VAL A 162 -5.53 11.84 -1.07
N ILE A 163 -5.21 12.58 -0.01
CA ILE A 163 -4.22 12.21 0.99
C ILE A 163 -4.98 11.64 2.18
N HIS A 164 -4.67 10.43 2.58
CA HIS A 164 -5.17 9.84 3.82
C HIS A 164 -4.08 9.82 4.90
N LYS A 165 -4.45 10.26 6.10
CA LYS A 165 -3.57 10.28 7.27
C LYS A 165 -4.29 9.77 8.50
N GLY A 166 -3.76 8.72 9.12
CA GLY A 166 -4.16 8.34 10.46
C GLY A 166 -3.64 9.35 11.50
N THR A 167 -4.46 9.63 12.50
CA THR A 167 -4.10 10.46 13.65
C THR A 167 -4.13 9.67 14.96
N GLU A 168 -4.01 8.37 14.83
CA GLU A 168 -3.94 7.39 15.91
C GLU A 168 -2.72 7.66 16.79
N ARG A 169 -2.83 7.27 18.07
CA ARG A 169 -1.86 7.63 19.10
C ARG A 169 -0.84 6.53 19.41
N LEU A 170 -1.08 5.30 18.93
CA LEU A 170 -0.25 4.14 19.25
C LEU A 170 0.41 3.57 17.99
N ASP A 171 1.63 3.09 18.15
CA ASP A 171 2.36 2.40 17.09
C ASP A 171 1.68 1.11 16.62
N SER A 172 0.88 0.47 17.48
CA SER A 172 0.08 -0.70 17.13
C SER A 172 -1.07 -0.42 16.15
N GLU A 173 -1.44 0.84 15.97
CA GLU A 173 -2.55 1.26 15.09
C GLU A 173 -2.05 1.61 13.66
N PHE A 174 -0.74 1.51 13.43
CA PHE A 174 -0.12 1.84 12.15
C PHE A 174 -0.62 0.94 10.99
N ASP A 175 -0.72 -0.36 11.24
CA ASP A 175 -1.20 -1.31 10.23
C ASP A 175 -2.69 -1.09 9.94
N GLU A 176 -3.48 -0.65 10.93
CA GLU A 176 -4.89 -0.29 10.74
C GLU A 176 -5.06 0.94 9.84
N VAL A 177 -4.20 1.95 10.00
CA VAL A 177 -4.18 3.14 9.14
C VAL A 177 -3.85 2.75 7.71
N LEU A 178 -2.86 1.88 7.54
CA LEU A 178 -2.45 1.42 6.22
C LEU A 178 -3.55 0.60 5.54
N ALA A 179 -4.16 -0.33 6.27
CA ALA A 179 -5.28 -1.13 5.78
C ALA A 179 -6.50 -0.26 5.40
N LEU A 180 -6.78 0.81 6.19
CA LEU A 180 -7.83 1.75 5.85
C LEU A 180 -7.48 2.56 4.59
N THR A 181 -6.22 2.98 4.43
CA THR A 181 -5.75 3.68 3.22
C THR A 181 -5.89 2.79 1.98
N GLU A 182 -5.49 1.54 2.09
CA GLU A 182 -5.63 0.55 1.04
C GLU A 182 -7.11 0.35 0.67
N LYS A 183 -7.97 0.12 1.65
CA LYS A 183 -9.40 -0.03 1.42
C LYS A 183 -10.00 1.20 0.71
N MET A 184 -9.63 2.40 1.13
CA MET A 184 -10.05 3.64 0.45
C MET A 184 -9.58 3.69 -1.00
N SER A 185 -8.34 3.24 -1.27
CA SER A 185 -7.77 3.28 -2.62
C SER A 185 -8.43 2.30 -3.59
N HIS A 186 -9.02 1.23 -3.08
CA HIS A 186 -9.81 0.29 -3.88
C HIS A 186 -11.18 0.83 -4.30
N ASP A 187 -11.76 1.73 -3.50
CA ASP A 187 -13.11 2.23 -3.71
C ASP A 187 -13.18 3.37 -4.74
N VAL A 188 -12.03 3.89 -5.20
CA VAL A 188 -11.95 5.05 -6.09
C VAL A 188 -10.94 4.89 -7.23
N SER A 189 -11.15 5.66 -8.30
CA SER A 189 -10.26 5.72 -9.45
C SER A 189 -9.26 6.88 -9.41
N ILE A 190 -9.41 7.81 -8.47
CA ILE A 190 -8.48 8.93 -8.28
C ILE A 190 -7.27 8.53 -7.46
N PRO A 191 -6.10 9.17 -7.65
CA PRO A 191 -4.90 8.91 -6.87
C PRO A 191 -5.11 9.01 -5.37
N VAL A 192 -4.63 8.00 -4.61
CA VAL A 192 -4.59 8.02 -3.15
C VAL A 192 -3.14 8.05 -2.68
N TYR A 193 -2.85 8.93 -1.75
CA TYR A 193 -1.53 9.11 -1.14
C TYR A 193 -1.63 8.80 0.35
N ALA A 194 -0.73 7.95 0.85
CA ALA A 194 -0.63 7.65 2.27
C ALA A 194 0.25 8.68 2.99
N SER A 195 -0.14 9.11 4.18
CA SER A 195 0.62 10.05 5.01
C SER A 195 0.72 9.56 6.44
N GLY A 196 1.90 9.68 7.05
CA GLY A 196 2.17 9.19 8.40
C GLY A 196 2.32 7.69 8.51
N THR A 197 2.49 6.99 7.40
CA THR A 197 2.61 5.53 7.28
C THR A 197 4.03 5.05 6.97
N VAL A 198 5.05 5.89 7.15
CA VAL A 198 6.45 5.56 6.85
C VAL A 198 7.33 5.94 8.02
N ARG A 199 8.01 4.96 8.60
CA ARG A 199 9.04 5.09 9.64
C ARG A 199 10.37 4.52 9.21
N THR A 200 10.33 3.52 8.32
CA THR A 200 11.49 2.79 7.80
C THR A 200 11.42 2.63 6.29
N LEU A 201 12.52 2.24 5.66
CA LEU A 201 12.53 1.89 4.23
C LEU A 201 11.63 0.69 3.91
N ASP A 202 11.49 -0.24 4.85
CA ASP A 202 10.59 -1.39 4.71
C ASP A 202 9.11 -0.97 4.59
N ASP A 203 8.71 0.10 5.29
CA ASP A 203 7.35 0.63 5.17
C ASP A 203 7.09 1.15 3.75
N ILE A 204 8.10 1.77 3.11
CA ILE A 204 8.02 2.21 1.71
C ILE A 204 7.93 1.00 0.78
N ALA A 205 8.78 -0.01 1.00
CA ALA A 205 8.79 -1.24 0.22
C ALA A 205 7.43 -1.95 0.28
N ARG A 206 6.83 -2.08 1.47
CA ARG A 206 5.49 -2.68 1.66
C ARG A 206 4.42 -1.89 0.90
N GLN A 207 4.40 -0.56 1.05
CA GLN A 207 3.36 0.29 0.44
C GLN A 207 3.47 0.35 -1.09
N ARG A 208 4.65 0.13 -1.66
CA ARG A 208 4.85 0.05 -3.10
C ARG A 208 4.04 -1.09 -3.74
N TYR A 209 3.86 -2.19 -3.04
CA TYR A 209 3.09 -3.35 -3.50
C TYR A 209 1.58 -3.22 -3.29
N LEU A 210 1.14 -2.23 -2.51
CA LEU A 210 -0.29 -2.02 -2.31
C LEU A 210 -0.90 -1.37 -3.56
N PRO A 211 -1.94 -2.01 -4.15
CA PRO A 211 -2.58 -1.48 -5.34
C PRO A 211 -3.23 -0.13 -5.06
N ASN A 212 -3.17 0.76 -6.05
CA ASN A 212 -3.80 2.09 -6.03
C ASN A 212 -3.24 3.10 -5.01
N ILE A 213 -2.22 2.77 -4.22
CA ILE A 213 -1.46 3.77 -3.46
C ILE A 213 -0.45 4.41 -4.41
N ASN A 214 -0.73 5.64 -4.84
CA ASN A 214 0.05 6.33 -5.86
C ASN A 214 1.33 6.97 -5.30
N GLY A 215 1.38 7.20 -3.98
CA GLY A 215 2.55 7.75 -3.34
C GLY A 215 2.43 7.85 -1.82
N VAL A 216 3.53 8.20 -1.20
CA VAL A 216 3.62 8.42 0.25
C VAL A 216 4.16 9.81 0.56
N ILE A 217 3.59 10.43 1.60
CA ILE A 217 4.02 11.72 2.12
C ILE A 217 4.79 11.47 3.42
N ILE A 218 6.05 11.89 3.44
CA ILE A 218 6.97 11.61 4.53
C ILE A 218 7.48 12.93 5.12
N SER A 219 7.25 13.14 6.42
CA SER A 219 7.75 14.29 7.17
C SER A 219 8.80 13.88 8.17
N HIS A 220 8.38 13.27 9.29
CA HIS A 220 9.25 13.00 10.45
C HIS A 220 10.50 12.20 10.09
N ALA A 221 10.35 11.04 9.48
CA ALA A 221 11.46 10.14 9.20
C ALA A 221 12.55 10.74 8.28
N LEU A 222 12.17 11.68 7.39
CA LEU A 222 13.14 12.42 6.59
C LEU A 222 13.77 13.57 7.37
N MET A 223 13.01 14.28 8.19
CA MET A 223 13.51 15.44 8.96
C MET A 223 14.37 15.02 10.15
N SER A 224 14.11 13.87 10.76
CA SER A 224 14.96 13.29 11.83
C SER A 224 16.24 12.67 11.28
N GLY A 225 16.26 12.33 9.98
CA GLY A 225 17.37 11.60 9.37
C GLY A 225 17.30 10.08 9.57
N ASP A 226 16.16 9.56 10.06
CA ASP A 226 15.94 8.12 10.20
C ASP A 226 15.93 7.42 8.83
N ILE A 227 15.50 8.16 7.79
CA ILE A 227 15.53 7.74 6.38
C ILE A 227 16.21 8.83 5.55
N ALA A 228 17.15 8.45 4.70
CA ALA A 228 17.67 9.36 3.67
C ALA A 228 16.70 9.38 2.47
N LEU A 229 16.40 10.58 1.93
CA LEU A 229 15.47 10.70 0.79
C LEU A 229 15.94 9.89 -0.43
N LYS A 230 17.26 9.85 -0.70
CA LYS A 230 17.83 9.06 -1.81
C LYS A 230 17.50 7.58 -1.70
N ASP A 231 17.59 7.03 -0.48
CA ASP A 231 17.28 5.62 -0.23
C ASP A 231 15.77 5.37 -0.38
N ALA A 232 14.94 6.28 0.14
CA ALA A 232 13.49 6.23 -0.03
C ALA A 232 13.07 6.26 -1.51
N LEU A 233 13.70 7.13 -2.31
CA LEU A 233 13.46 7.23 -3.76
C LEU A 233 13.93 5.97 -4.49
N GLN A 234 15.06 5.41 -4.10
CA GLN A 234 15.56 4.16 -4.66
C GLN A 234 14.57 3.01 -4.41
N VAL A 235 14.15 2.81 -3.17
CA VAL A 235 13.18 1.77 -2.80
C VAL A 235 11.85 1.97 -3.52
N ALA A 236 11.37 3.21 -3.65
CA ALA A 236 10.12 3.52 -4.35
C ALA A 236 10.22 3.35 -5.88
N ALA A 237 11.41 3.58 -6.46
CA ALA A 237 11.69 3.49 -7.88
C ALA A 237 12.14 2.09 -8.32
N GLU A 238 12.58 1.25 -7.38
CA GLU A 238 12.86 -0.14 -7.71
C GLU A 238 11.63 -0.66 -8.44
N LYS A 239 11.66 -0.56 -9.77
CA LYS A 239 10.79 -1.39 -10.58
C LYS A 239 11.05 -2.79 -10.06
N GLU A 240 10.00 -3.63 -10.03
CA GLU A 240 10.30 -5.03 -10.29
C GLU A 240 11.40 -4.95 -11.33
N THR A 241 12.64 -5.13 -10.94
CA THR A 241 13.59 -5.62 -11.88
C THR A 241 12.81 -6.81 -12.43
N ASN A 242 12.35 -6.73 -13.69
CA ASN A 242 12.47 -7.90 -14.48
C ASN A 242 13.88 -8.39 -14.12
N LEU A 243 13.97 -9.21 -13.13
CA LEU A 243 14.87 -10.30 -13.17
C LEU A 243 14.46 -10.90 -14.52
N GLU A 244 15.02 -10.37 -15.65
CA GLU A 244 15.41 -11.28 -16.69
C GLU A 244 15.94 -12.41 -15.86
N PRO A 245 15.43 -13.62 -15.98
CA PRO A 245 16.00 -14.72 -15.29
C PRO A 245 17.48 -14.71 -15.68
N GLU A 246 18.27 -13.80 -15.10
CA GLU A 246 19.60 -14.17 -14.69
C GLU A 246 19.22 -15.36 -13.87
N SER A 247 19.35 -16.49 -14.56
CA SER A 247 19.32 -17.77 -13.93
C SER A 247 19.88 -17.56 -12.52
N ILE A 248 19.00 -17.22 -11.55
CA ILE A 248 19.14 -17.76 -10.26
C ILE A 248 18.90 -19.23 -10.55
N THR A 249 19.92 -19.83 -11.18
CA THR A 249 20.33 -21.13 -10.75
C THR A 249 20.55 -20.90 -9.27
N HIS A 250 19.48 -20.87 -8.46
CA HIS A 250 19.54 -21.58 -7.25
C HIS A 250 20.08 -22.93 -7.71
N ASN A 251 21.40 -23.05 -7.58
CA ASN A 251 22.00 -24.33 -7.38
C ASN A 251 21.31 -24.86 -6.10
N VAL A 252 20.06 -25.25 -6.26
CA VAL A 252 19.52 -26.36 -5.55
C VAL A 252 20.35 -27.48 -6.11
N ASN A 253 21.56 -27.62 -5.52
CA ASN A 253 22.32 -28.83 -5.58
C ASN A 253 21.45 -29.82 -4.80
N MET A 254 20.32 -30.21 -5.45
CA MET A 254 19.45 -31.28 -5.02
C MET A 254 20.27 -32.57 -5.22
N GLY A 255 21.17 -32.79 -4.26
CA GLY A 255 21.61 -34.14 -3.99
C GLY A 255 20.31 -34.92 -3.80
N ILE A 256 20.02 -35.74 -4.82
CA ILE A 256 19.15 -36.91 -4.83
C ILE A 256 18.61 -37.22 -3.43
N HIS A 257 17.26 -37.08 -3.22
CA HIS A 257 16.45 -37.58 -2.10
C HIS A 257 15.87 -36.56 -1.09
N HIS A 258 15.59 -35.33 -1.41
CA HIS A 258 14.68 -34.55 -0.59
C HIS A 258 13.40 -34.25 -1.39
N GLY A 259 12.24 -34.61 -0.83
CA GLY A 259 10.92 -34.30 -1.39
C GLY A 259 10.71 -32.78 -1.46
N VAL A 260 9.97 -32.31 -2.46
CA VAL A 260 9.59 -30.90 -2.60
C VAL A 260 8.48 -30.60 -1.60
N ARG A 261 8.68 -29.57 -0.77
CA ARG A 261 7.67 -29.10 0.17
C ARG A 261 6.91 -27.94 -0.44
N ALA A 262 5.66 -28.18 -0.78
CA ALA A 262 4.76 -27.19 -1.36
C ALA A 262 3.81 -26.63 -0.28
N TYR A 263 3.63 -25.31 -0.27
CA TYR A 263 2.66 -24.64 0.56
C TYR A 263 1.46 -24.23 -0.29
N LEU A 264 0.24 -24.62 0.08
CA LEU A 264 -0.99 -24.26 -0.64
C LEU A 264 -1.65 -23.04 0.03
N ALA A 265 -1.50 -21.89 -0.59
CA ALA A 265 -2.22 -20.66 -0.26
C ALA A 265 -3.57 -20.64 -0.98
N ALA A 266 -4.65 -20.84 -0.26
CA ALA A 266 -5.98 -20.96 -0.85
C ALA A 266 -7.09 -20.49 0.09
N TYR A 267 -8.18 -20.00 -0.49
CA TYR A 267 -9.41 -19.73 0.26
C TYR A 267 -9.92 -20.98 0.96
N ASN A 268 -10.15 -20.89 2.27
CA ASN A 268 -10.51 -22.04 3.11
C ASN A 268 -11.72 -21.78 4.03
N SER A 269 -12.38 -20.63 3.90
CA SER A 269 -13.47 -20.23 4.80
C SER A 269 -14.79 -20.94 4.52
N SER A 270 -14.99 -21.53 3.32
CA SER A 270 -16.17 -22.32 3.02
C SER A 270 -15.90 -23.83 3.08
N GLN A 271 -16.92 -24.62 3.42
CA GLN A 271 -16.82 -26.09 3.40
C GLN A 271 -16.49 -26.61 1.99
N ALA A 272 -17.08 -26.00 0.95
CA ALA A 272 -16.82 -26.38 -0.44
C ALA A 272 -15.37 -26.14 -0.84
N ALA A 273 -14.80 -24.98 -0.48
CA ALA A 273 -13.41 -24.67 -0.75
C ALA A 273 -12.46 -25.64 -0.02
N ARG A 274 -12.72 -25.95 1.24
CA ARG A 274 -11.93 -26.94 2.00
C ARG A 274 -11.94 -28.32 1.35
N VAL A 275 -13.10 -28.81 0.93
CA VAL A 275 -13.21 -30.10 0.25
C VAL A 275 -12.43 -30.10 -1.06
N TRP A 276 -12.53 -29.02 -1.82
CA TRP A 276 -11.82 -28.84 -3.09
C TRP A 276 -10.29 -28.82 -2.88
N ASN A 277 -9.81 -28.04 -1.93
CA ASN A 277 -8.38 -27.92 -1.63
C ASN A 277 -7.79 -29.24 -1.12
N LEU A 278 -8.51 -29.97 -0.26
CA LEU A 278 -8.10 -31.29 0.23
C LEU A 278 -8.01 -32.31 -0.90
N ALA A 279 -9.02 -32.36 -1.77
CA ALA A 279 -9.04 -33.30 -2.89
C ALA A 279 -7.90 -32.99 -3.90
N LEU A 280 -7.61 -31.71 -4.14
CA LEU A 280 -6.47 -31.30 -4.96
C LEU A 280 -5.14 -31.74 -4.32
N ARG A 281 -4.95 -31.48 -3.03
CA ARG A 281 -3.74 -31.90 -2.31
C ARG A 281 -3.54 -33.40 -2.40
N ASP A 282 -4.58 -34.19 -2.08
CA ASP A 282 -4.49 -35.63 -2.06
C ASP A 282 -4.11 -36.17 -3.44
N MET A 283 -4.71 -35.66 -4.51
CA MET A 283 -4.37 -36.06 -5.88
C MET A 283 -2.95 -35.64 -6.28
N VAL A 284 -2.53 -34.43 -5.95
CA VAL A 284 -1.17 -33.95 -6.28
C VAL A 284 -0.12 -34.81 -5.56
N THR A 285 -0.36 -35.18 -4.29
CA THR A 285 0.57 -36.00 -3.52
C THR A 285 0.56 -37.48 -3.93
N GLU A 286 -0.58 -38.01 -4.39
CA GLU A 286 -0.67 -39.36 -4.97
C GLU A 286 0.09 -39.46 -6.30
N ASP A 287 -0.09 -38.49 -7.19
CA ASP A 287 0.55 -38.45 -8.50
C ASP A 287 2.06 -38.10 -8.41
N ASN A 288 2.45 -37.41 -7.35
CA ASN A 288 3.83 -36.95 -7.14
C ASN A 288 4.36 -37.36 -5.76
N PRO A 289 4.83 -38.60 -5.60
CA PRO A 289 5.28 -39.15 -4.32
C PRO A 289 6.46 -38.40 -3.66
N TYR A 290 7.10 -37.50 -4.39
CA TYR A 290 8.18 -36.65 -3.90
C TYR A 290 7.73 -35.25 -3.52
N MET A 291 6.41 -34.95 -3.61
CA MET A 291 5.85 -33.66 -3.23
C MET A 291 5.00 -33.79 -1.96
N GLU A 292 5.36 -33.06 -0.93
CA GLU A 292 4.54 -32.86 0.27
C GLU A 292 3.81 -31.53 0.15
N MET A 293 2.47 -31.53 0.14
CA MET A 293 1.67 -30.31 0.06
C MET A 293 0.98 -30.02 1.40
N LEU A 294 1.34 -28.88 1.98
CA LEU A 294 0.78 -28.38 3.24
C LEU A 294 -0.35 -27.39 2.97
N ILE A 295 -1.48 -27.58 3.61
CA ILE A 295 -2.58 -26.59 3.73
C ILE A 295 -2.59 -26.10 5.18
N PRO A 296 -2.08 -24.90 5.51
CA PRO A 296 -1.86 -24.50 6.91
C PRO A 296 -3.13 -24.56 7.76
N GLN A 297 -4.25 -24.12 7.20
CA GLN A 297 -5.55 -24.07 7.90
C GLN A 297 -6.13 -25.46 8.22
N VAL A 298 -5.55 -26.51 7.68
CA VAL A 298 -5.99 -27.90 7.85
C VAL A 298 -4.94 -28.74 8.58
N ASP A 299 -3.69 -28.62 8.17
CA ASP A 299 -2.61 -29.50 8.57
C ASP A 299 -1.91 -29.04 9.85
N LEU A 300 -2.00 -27.75 10.18
CA LEU A 300 -1.52 -27.24 11.45
C LEU A 300 -2.59 -27.44 12.52
N ASP A 301 -2.25 -28.22 13.54
CA ASP A 301 -3.14 -28.44 14.73
C ASP A 301 -3.07 -27.21 15.65
N LEU A 302 -3.64 -26.09 15.18
CA LEU A 302 -3.62 -24.80 15.88
C LEU A 302 -4.94 -24.58 16.63
N ASP A 303 -4.83 -24.31 17.92
CA ASP A 303 -5.99 -23.81 18.71
C ASP A 303 -6.21 -22.31 18.38
N THR A 304 -6.80 -22.06 17.19
CA THR A 304 -7.06 -20.71 16.68
C THR A 304 -7.97 -19.88 17.59
N ALA A 305 -8.73 -20.52 18.50
CA ALA A 305 -9.56 -19.83 19.47
C ALA A 305 -8.75 -19.27 20.65
N ALA A 306 -7.61 -19.87 20.95
CA ALA A 306 -6.74 -19.46 22.04
C ALA A 306 -5.56 -18.57 21.59
N MET A 307 -5.29 -18.53 20.27
CA MET A 307 -4.16 -17.78 19.70
C MET A 307 -4.58 -16.36 19.32
N SER A 308 -3.68 -15.41 19.52
CA SER A 308 -3.81 -14.08 18.90
C SER A 308 -3.57 -14.17 17.38
N GLN A 309 -4.10 -13.23 16.62
CA GLN A 309 -3.89 -13.15 15.16
C GLN A 309 -2.39 -13.09 14.80
N ARG A 310 -1.59 -12.44 15.64
CA ARG A 310 -0.13 -12.33 15.45
C ARG A 310 0.59 -13.67 15.63
N GLU A 311 0.17 -14.47 16.60
CA GLU A 311 0.72 -15.82 16.79
C GLU A 311 0.32 -16.74 15.64
N LEU A 312 -0.91 -16.64 15.16
CA LEU A 312 -1.39 -17.38 14.01
C LEU A 312 -0.61 -17.00 12.74
N GLN A 313 -0.41 -15.72 12.51
CA GLN A 313 0.41 -15.20 11.40
C GLN A 313 1.83 -15.74 11.45
N ALA A 314 2.48 -15.71 12.62
CA ALA A 314 3.84 -16.22 12.79
C ALA A 314 3.95 -17.72 12.48
N CYS A 315 2.93 -18.52 12.78
CA CYS A 315 2.89 -19.94 12.41
C CYS A 315 2.87 -20.13 10.89
N TYR A 316 2.09 -19.31 10.18
CA TYR A 316 1.99 -19.41 8.71
C TYR A 316 3.26 -18.91 8.02
N GLU A 317 3.88 -17.83 8.52
CA GLU A 317 5.18 -17.35 8.05
C GLU A 317 6.28 -18.42 8.21
N ASP A 318 6.30 -19.11 9.35
CA ASP A 318 7.27 -20.20 9.62
C ASP A 318 7.10 -21.37 8.64
N GLU A 319 5.87 -21.73 8.28
CA GLU A 319 5.62 -22.78 7.29
C GLU A 319 5.92 -22.32 5.86
N LEU A 320 5.64 -21.06 5.52
CA LEU A 320 6.05 -20.47 4.24
C LEU A 320 7.57 -20.42 4.10
N ASP A 321 8.29 -20.10 5.17
CA ASP A 321 9.77 -20.10 5.16
C ASP A 321 10.35 -21.51 4.92
N LYS A 322 9.68 -22.57 5.39
CA LYS A 322 10.06 -23.97 5.19
C LYS A 322 9.69 -24.52 3.80
N ALA A 323 8.76 -23.90 3.11
CA ALA A 323 8.32 -24.36 1.80
C ALA A 323 9.39 -24.11 0.72
N ASP A 324 9.52 -25.04 -0.22
CA ASP A 324 10.34 -24.89 -1.41
C ASP A 324 9.61 -24.11 -2.50
N ILE A 325 8.32 -24.37 -2.66
CA ILE A 325 7.42 -23.71 -3.60
C ILE A 325 6.10 -23.31 -2.92
N VAL A 326 5.44 -22.30 -3.49
CA VAL A 326 4.10 -21.88 -3.06
C VAL A 326 3.13 -22.05 -4.22
N ILE A 327 1.99 -22.67 -3.94
CA ILE A 327 0.89 -22.84 -4.89
C ILE A 327 -0.26 -21.96 -4.42
N VAL A 328 -0.73 -21.07 -5.28
CA VAL A 328 -1.80 -20.12 -4.95
C VAL A 328 -3.03 -20.41 -5.80
N ILE A 329 -4.18 -20.62 -5.14
CA ILE A 329 -5.44 -20.78 -5.84
C ILE A 329 -6.06 -19.40 -6.09
N LEU A 330 -6.15 -19.01 -7.35
CA LEU A 330 -6.67 -17.70 -7.79
C LEU A 330 -8.13 -17.79 -8.22
N GLU A 331 -8.95 -18.53 -7.45
CA GLU A 331 -10.38 -18.71 -7.72
C GLU A 331 -11.24 -17.81 -6.84
N GLY A 332 -12.32 -17.26 -7.45
CA GLY A 332 -13.32 -16.45 -6.75
C GLY A 332 -13.19 -14.95 -7.02
N VAL A 333 -14.23 -14.22 -6.64
CA VAL A 333 -14.37 -12.78 -6.93
C VAL A 333 -13.39 -11.92 -6.12
N GLU A 334 -12.89 -12.46 -5.01
CA GLU A 334 -11.89 -11.83 -4.14
C GLU A 334 -10.99 -12.92 -3.57
N ALA A 335 -9.70 -12.92 -3.97
CA ALA A 335 -8.72 -13.63 -3.15
C ALA A 335 -8.78 -13.03 -1.75
N GLU A 336 -8.97 -13.85 -0.72
CA GLU A 336 -8.99 -13.36 0.66
C GLU A 336 -7.73 -12.55 0.94
N ALA A 337 -7.85 -11.52 1.76
CA ALA A 337 -6.72 -10.71 2.22
C ALA A 337 -5.57 -11.58 2.76
N TRP A 338 -5.92 -12.73 3.32
CA TRP A 338 -4.97 -13.71 3.84
C TRP A 338 -4.16 -14.40 2.73
N THR A 339 -4.80 -14.87 1.67
CA THR A 339 -4.11 -15.46 0.50
C THR A 339 -3.20 -14.42 -0.17
N GLY A 340 -3.63 -13.15 -0.20
CA GLY A 340 -2.80 -12.04 -0.68
C GLY A 340 -1.57 -11.82 0.19
N PHE A 341 -1.71 -11.90 1.51
CA PHE A 341 -0.60 -11.84 2.46
C PHE A 341 0.38 -13.00 2.22
N GLU A 342 -0.10 -14.24 2.16
CA GLU A 342 0.72 -15.44 1.94
C GLU A 342 1.51 -15.34 0.63
N CYS A 343 0.87 -14.88 -0.44
CA CYS A 343 1.50 -14.67 -1.74
C CYS A 343 2.58 -13.58 -1.67
N GLY A 344 2.28 -12.43 -1.05
CA GLY A 344 3.22 -11.33 -0.88
C GLY A 344 4.41 -11.70 -0.01
N TYR A 345 4.18 -12.41 1.09
CA TYR A 345 5.24 -12.91 1.95
C TYR A 345 6.17 -13.90 1.22
N ALA A 346 5.57 -14.87 0.50
CA ALA A 346 6.31 -15.83 -0.31
C ALA A 346 7.20 -15.14 -1.35
N ARG A 347 6.65 -14.12 -2.04
CA ARG A 347 7.39 -13.31 -3.01
C ARG A 347 8.55 -12.56 -2.36
N ALA A 348 8.33 -11.95 -1.19
CA ALA A 348 9.38 -11.24 -0.45
C ALA A 348 10.50 -12.17 0.04
N ARG A 349 10.22 -13.46 0.23
CA ARG A 349 11.19 -14.50 0.58
C ARG A 349 11.84 -15.16 -0.63
N GLY A 350 11.54 -14.73 -1.84
CA GLY A 350 12.09 -15.29 -3.07
C GLY A 350 11.59 -16.70 -3.37
N LYS A 351 10.42 -17.08 -2.85
CA LYS A 351 9.81 -18.39 -3.14
C LYS A 351 9.26 -18.39 -4.56
N TYR A 352 9.33 -19.55 -5.21
CA TYR A 352 8.70 -19.74 -6.52
C TYR A 352 7.20 -19.98 -6.35
N ILE A 353 6.39 -19.21 -7.09
CA ILE A 353 4.93 -19.17 -6.91
C ILE A 353 4.23 -19.66 -8.17
N TYR A 354 3.49 -20.76 -8.05
CA TYR A 354 2.57 -21.25 -9.06
C TYR A 354 1.15 -20.73 -8.78
N GLY A 355 0.57 -19.96 -9.70
CA GLY A 355 -0.83 -19.56 -9.65
C GLY A 355 -1.73 -20.56 -10.38
N ILE A 356 -2.78 -21.04 -9.74
CA ILE A 356 -3.81 -21.88 -10.35
C ILE A 356 -5.04 -21.02 -10.57
N ILE A 357 -5.50 -20.91 -11.82
CA ILE A 357 -6.58 -20.02 -12.22
C ILE A 357 -7.48 -20.67 -13.27
N SER A 358 -8.80 -20.51 -13.12
CA SER A 358 -9.71 -20.92 -14.18
C SER A 358 -9.76 -19.94 -15.36
N ASP A 359 -10.06 -20.45 -16.54
CA ASP A 359 -10.22 -19.64 -17.76
C ASP A 359 -11.32 -18.57 -17.62
N GLU A 360 -12.29 -18.76 -16.73
CA GLU A 360 -13.34 -17.78 -16.45
C GLU A 360 -12.85 -16.69 -15.51
N ALA A 361 -12.12 -17.06 -14.46
CA ALA A 361 -11.58 -16.14 -13.48
C ALA A 361 -10.51 -15.23 -14.10
N ALA A 362 -9.68 -15.74 -15.00
CA ALA A 362 -8.63 -14.99 -15.70
C ALA A 362 -9.13 -13.76 -16.50
N LYS A 363 -10.44 -13.62 -16.71
CA LYS A 363 -11.04 -12.45 -17.38
C LYS A 363 -11.27 -11.26 -16.44
N GLY A 364 -11.12 -11.44 -15.14
CA GLY A 364 -11.34 -10.39 -14.12
C GLY A 364 -10.13 -9.46 -13.93
N LEU A 365 -10.37 -8.14 -13.86
CA LEU A 365 -9.28 -7.15 -13.68
C LEU A 365 -8.53 -7.29 -12.34
N SER A 366 -9.19 -7.74 -11.28
CA SER A 366 -8.58 -7.98 -9.97
C SER A 366 -7.58 -9.15 -9.99
N GLN A 367 -7.84 -10.14 -10.82
CA GLN A 367 -7.05 -11.33 -10.97
C GLN A 367 -5.72 -11.12 -11.69
N GLN A 368 -5.68 -10.22 -12.68
CA GLN A 368 -4.45 -9.87 -13.41
C GLN A 368 -3.34 -9.34 -12.49
N ARG A 369 -3.69 -8.82 -11.32
CA ARG A 369 -2.72 -8.32 -10.33
C ARG A 369 -2.10 -9.46 -9.52
N PHE A 370 -2.88 -10.48 -9.15
CA PHE A 370 -2.35 -11.68 -8.51
C PHE A 370 -1.52 -12.52 -9.47
N GLU A 371 -1.93 -12.58 -10.75
CA GLU A 371 -1.16 -13.21 -11.81
C GLU A 371 0.26 -12.65 -11.89
N ALA A 372 0.41 -11.32 -11.74
CA ALA A 372 1.72 -10.67 -11.73
C ALA A 372 2.62 -11.04 -10.52
N MET A 373 2.03 -11.62 -9.47
CA MET A 373 2.79 -12.11 -8.30
C MET A 373 3.25 -13.55 -8.45
N CYS A 374 2.71 -14.28 -9.43
CA CYS A 374 3.07 -15.67 -9.71
C CYS A 374 4.22 -15.72 -10.72
N ASP A 375 5.14 -16.66 -10.53
CA ASP A 375 6.22 -16.92 -11.49
C ASP A 375 5.69 -17.71 -12.68
N GLU A 376 4.66 -18.54 -12.47
CA GLU A 376 4.00 -19.31 -13.49
C GLU A 376 2.50 -19.49 -13.21
N LEU A 377 1.69 -19.48 -14.27
CA LEU A 377 0.24 -19.70 -14.20
C LEU A 377 -0.16 -21.06 -14.78
N ILE A 378 -0.99 -21.76 -14.05
CA ILE A 378 -1.63 -22.99 -14.48
C ILE A 378 -3.10 -22.70 -14.74
N HIS A 379 -3.47 -22.66 -16.00
CA HIS A 379 -4.86 -22.47 -16.41
C HIS A 379 -5.59 -23.80 -16.43
N PHE A 380 -6.83 -23.79 -15.97
CA PHE A 380 -7.73 -24.93 -16.12
C PHE A 380 -9.12 -24.48 -16.56
N SER A 381 -9.82 -25.35 -17.26
CA SER A 381 -11.21 -25.10 -17.65
C SER A 381 -12.13 -25.77 -16.62
N PRO A 382 -12.99 -25.01 -15.89
CA PRO A 382 -13.94 -25.60 -14.97
C PRO A 382 -14.84 -26.58 -15.71
N GLY A 383 -14.80 -27.85 -15.31
CA GLY A 383 -15.66 -28.90 -15.85
C GLY A 383 -16.68 -29.35 -14.80
N ASP A 384 -17.69 -30.12 -15.24
CA ASP A 384 -18.66 -30.74 -14.33
C ASP A 384 -18.04 -31.84 -13.45
N ASP A 385 -16.80 -32.28 -13.77
CA ASP A 385 -16.07 -33.33 -13.06
C ASP A 385 -14.83 -32.75 -12.34
N ILE A 386 -14.96 -32.54 -11.04
CA ILE A 386 -13.91 -32.01 -10.17
C ILE A 386 -12.66 -32.90 -10.21
N THR A 387 -12.81 -34.21 -10.26
CA THR A 387 -11.69 -35.16 -10.29
C THR A 387 -10.84 -34.99 -11.54
N LYS A 388 -11.46 -34.73 -12.68
CA LYS A 388 -10.74 -34.47 -13.92
C LYS A 388 -9.99 -33.15 -13.85
N THR A 389 -10.59 -32.10 -13.30
CA THR A 389 -9.96 -30.80 -13.10
C THR A 389 -8.73 -30.92 -12.20
N HIS A 390 -8.84 -31.63 -11.09
CA HIS A 390 -7.71 -31.86 -10.19
C HIS A 390 -6.59 -32.65 -10.85
N ALA A 391 -6.92 -33.66 -11.67
CA ALA A 391 -5.92 -34.43 -12.41
C ALA A 391 -5.18 -33.59 -13.45
N GLU A 392 -5.85 -32.66 -14.12
CA GLU A 392 -5.21 -31.72 -15.04
C GLU A 392 -4.25 -30.77 -14.30
N ILE A 393 -4.63 -30.23 -13.16
CA ILE A 393 -3.79 -29.38 -12.31
C ILE A 393 -2.60 -30.17 -11.74
N SER A 394 -2.83 -31.38 -11.21
CA SER A 394 -1.80 -32.27 -10.69
C SER A 394 -0.74 -32.59 -11.76
N HIS A 395 -1.17 -32.99 -12.95
CA HIS A 395 -0.28 -33.28 -14.08
C HIS A 395 0.53 -32.05 -14.50
N ALA A 396 -0.12 -30.87 -14.53
CA ALA A 396 0.54 -29.63 -14.88
C ALA A 396 1.62 -29.25 -13.85
N LEU A 397 1.34 -29.40 -12.56
CA LEU A 397 2.30 -29.16 -11.47
C LEU A 397 3.49 -30.15 -11.57
N ALA A 398 3.19 -31.45 -11.71
CA ALA A 398 4.22 -32.47 -11.82
C ALA A 398 5.21 -32.18 -12.97
N THR A 399 4.68 -31.83 -14.14
CA THR A 399 5.49 -31.54 -15.32
C THR A 399 6.41 -30.35 -15.10
N ARG A 400 5.91 -29.29 -14.46
CA ARG A 400 6.65 -28.05 -14.24
C ARG A 400 7.69 -28.16 -13.12
N VAL A 401 7.32 -28.76 -12.01
CA VAL A 401 8.23 -28.96 -10.87
C VAL A 401 9.39 -29.89 -11.23
N MET A 402 9.15 -30.90 -12.08
CA MET A 402 10.23 -31.80 -12.55
C MET A 402 11.20 -31.13 -13.54
N VAL A 403 10.72 -30.21 -14.37
CA VAL A 403 11.58 -29.53 -15.35
C VAL A 403 12.54 -28.55 -14.68
N GLN A 404 12.17 -27.97 -13.56
CA GLN A 404 13.06 -27.09 -12.79
C GLN A 404 14.15 -27.87 -12.00
N ASN A 405 13.98 -29.16 -11.84
CA ASN A 405 14.92 -30.05 -11.13
C ASN A 405 15.91 -30.78 -12.06
N GLN A 406 15.93 -30.49 -13.36
CA GLN A 406 16.92 -30.95 -14.36
C GLN A 406 17.87 -29.79 -14.74
#